data_85096c74456bc1213af1e26382a27ba0
#
_entry.id   85096c74456bc1213af1e26382a27ba0
#
_cell.length_a   1.000
_cell.length_b   1.000
_cell.length_c   1.000
_cell.angle_alpha   90.00
_cell.angle_beta   90.00
_cell.angle_gamma   90.00
#
_symmetry.space_group_name_H-M   'P 1'
#
loop_
_entity.id
_entity.type
_entity.pdbx_description
1 polymer ?
#
loop_
_entity_poly.entity_id
_entity_poly.type
_entity_poly.pdbx_seq_one_letter_code
_entity_poly.pdbx_strand_id
1 'polypeptide(L)'
;MMKTKLLLSALAIIALAFTSCKKDEDSKIDKSETISLGASYVNDVYYSLGNGVIDEVPRANWDIAFSVSTRSSSIIINESTDIILKAYPNTWTWATDISDTTGFHTWTSLRNADTDWEIGAFNANATGHPNYGWGIYNTVNHNIENAEGGSLYIMKFADGTMKKIWIETKYSAIQKYSFRYADLNGDNEQTISNMDISNSKANYVYYSLQDNLRLDREPDATTWDLLFTK
;
A
#
# COMPACT_ATOMS: atom_id res chain seq x y z
N MET A 1 53.58 82.80 -43.32
CA MET A 1 53.54 81.43 -43.69
C MET A 1 52.96 80.61 -42.55
N MET A 2 51.69 80.35 -42.53
CA MET A 2 51.01 79.58 -41.46
C MET A 2 50.52 78.22 -42.05
N LYS A 3 50.99 77.19 -41.51
CA LYS A 3 50.55 75.80 -41.90
C LYS A 3 49.33 75.43 -41.06
N THR A 4 48.24 75.29 -41.72
CA THR A 4 46.97 74.81 -41.12
C THR A 4 47.07 73.31 -40.91
N LYS A 5 46.96 72.88 -39.68
CA LYS A 5 46.85 71.44 -39.34
C LYS A 5 45.39 71.06 -39.35
N LEU A 6 45.04 70.19 -40.24
CA LEU A 6 43.72 69.55 -40.30
C LEU A 6 43.61 68.54 -39.18
N LEU A 7 42.69 68.77 -38.26
CA LEU A 7 42.31 67.77 -37.25
C LEU A 7 41.23 66.88 -37.85
N LEU A 8 41.60 65.63 -38.12
CA LEU A 8 40.63 64.56 -38.39
C LEU A 8 40.10 64.07 -37.03
N SER A 9 38.89 64.39 -36.70
CA SER A 9 38.17 63.77 -35.61
C SER A 9 37.67 62.43 -36.06
N ALA A 10 38.30 61.37 -35.56
CA ALA A 10 37.80 59.99 -35.76
C ALA A 10 36.61 59.77 -34.83
N LEU A 11 35.44 59.67 -35.41
CA LEU A 11 34.20 59.30 -34.70
C LEU A 11 34.24 57.79 -34.47
N ALA A 12 34.62 57.37 -33.26
CA ALA A 12 34.54 55.96 -32.87
C ALA A 12 33.09 55.62 -32.60
N ILE A 13 32.48 54.91 -33.56
CA ILE A 13 31.17 54.27 -33.35
C ILE A 13 31.39 53.05 -32.47
N ILE A 14 31.06 53.18 -31.19
CA ILE A 14 30.98 52.03 -30.27
C ILE A 14 29.68 51.29 -30.63
N ALA A 15 29.80 50.23 -31.39
CA ALA A 15 28.71 49.24 -31.59
C ALA A 15 28.54 48.48 -30.28
N LEU A 16 27.60 48.92 -29.47
CA LEU A 16 27.09 48.10 -28.36
C LEU A 16 26.39 46.89 -28.94
N ALA A 17 27.12 45.78 -29.02
CA ALA A 17 26.53 44.48 -29.25
C ALA A 17 25.67 44.16 -28.00
N PHE A 18 24.39 44.43 -28.11
CA PHE A 18 23.42 43.81 -27.20
C PHE A 18 23.45 42.33 -27.52
N THR A 19 24.26 41.60 -26.76
CA THR A 19 24.03 40.13 -26.62
C THR A 19 22.71 40.00 -25.91
N SER A 20 21.64 39.91 -26.72
CA SER A 20 20.38 39.38 -26.27
C SER A 20 20.69 37.99 -25.74
N CYS A 21 20.73 37.83 -24.40
CA CYS A 21 20.53 36.53 -23.81
C CYS A 21 19.22 36.04 -24.41
N LYS A 22 19.30 35.11 -25.36
CA LYS A 22 18.18 34.23 -25.60
C LYS A 22 17.90 33.60 -24.24
N LYS A 23 16.82 34.01 -23.57
CA LYS A 23 16.18 33.12 -22.65
C LYS A 23 16.04 31.83 -23.45
N ASP A 24 16.80 30.82 -23.08
CA ASP A 24 16.40 29.47 -23.36
C ASP A 24 14.98 29.41 -22.82
N GLU A 25 14.01 29.44 -23.74
CA GLU A 25 12.71 28.93 -23.42
C GLU A 25 13.01 27.49 -23.03
N ASP A 26 13.08 27.22 -21.70
CA ASP A 26 12.87 25.88 -21.21
C ASP A 26 11.62 25.44 -21.93
N SER A 27 11.81 24.69 -22.99
CA SER A 27 10.74 23.96 -23.61
C SER A 27 10.28 23.03 -22.48
N LYS A 28 9.28 23.49 -21.71
CA LYS A 28 8.50 22.61 -20.86
C LYS A 28 8.03 21.55 -21.83
N ILE A 29 8.76 20.45 -21.85
CA ILE A 29 8.31 19.24 -22.49
C ILE A 29 7.14 18.84 -21.61
N ASP A 30 5.96 19.29 -22.00
CA ASP A 30 4.69 18.83 -21.42
C ASP A 30 4.55 17.37 -21.87
N LYS A 31 5.29 16.48 -21.18
CA LYS A 31 5.13 15.05 -21.34
C LYS A 31 3.84 14.69 -20.64
N SER A 32 2.75 14.68 -21.35
CA SER A 32 1.54 14.02 -20.89
C SER A 32 1.61 12.55 -21.30
N GLU A 33 1.45 11.67 -20.35
CA GLU A 33 1.31 10.24 -20.58
C GLU A 33 -0.07 9.79 -20.10
N THR A 34 -0.71 8.93 -20.86
CA THR A 34 -2.01 8.38 -20.51
C THR A 34 -1.81 6.99 -19.94
N ILE A 35 -2.16 6.81 -18.66
CA ILE A 35 -2.15 5.51 -17.99
C ILE A 35 -3.55 4.91 -18.07
N SER A 36 -3.63 3.67 -18.57
CA SER A 36 -4.88 2.92 -18.64
C SER A 36 -4.91 1.83 -17.57
N LEU A 37 -5.96 1.82 -16.77
CA LEU A 37 -6.22 0.75 -15.81
C LEU A 37 -7.01 -0.42 -16.42
N GLY A 38 -7.13 -0.47 -17.74
CA GLY A 38 -7.94 -1.45 -18.46
C GLY A 38 -9.45 -1.14 -18.41
N ALA A 39 -10.23 -1.91 -19.18
CA ALA A 39 -11.68 -1.78 -19.17
C ALA A 39 -12.24 -2.07 -17.76
N SER A 40 -13.12 -1.22 -17.25
CA SER A 40 -13.68 -1.31 -15.89
C SER A 40 -12.62 -1.26 -14.77
N TYR A 41 -11.45 -0.71 -15.03
CA TYR A 41 -10.36 -0.56 -14.06
C TYR A 41 -9.90 -1.90 -13.47
N VAL A 42 -9.69 -2.90 -14.32
CA VAL A 42 -9.35 -4.27 -13.89
C VAL A 42 -7.90 -4.41 -13.41
N ASN A 43 -7.03 -3.45 -13.72
CA ASN A 43 -5.62 -3.49 -13.36
C ASN A 43 -5.24 -2.41 -12.35
N ASP A 44 -4.27 -2.73 -11.53
CA ASP A 44 -3.39 -1.77 -10.86
C ASP A 44 -2.15 -1.58 -11.73
N VAL A 45 -1.64 -0.34 -11.83
CA VAL A 45 -0.49 -0.01 -12.67
C VAL A 45 0.59 0.64 -11.80
N TYR A 46 1.74 0.00 -11.74
CA TYR A 46 2.94 0.54 -11.11
C TYR A 46 3.73 1.37 -12.13
N TYR A 47 4.04 2.59 -11.77
CA TYR A 47 4.62 3.57 -12.67
C TYR A 47 5.87 4.22 -12.07
N SER A 48 6.90 4.38 -12.89
CA SER A 48 8.09 5.15 -12.55
C SER A 48 8.11 6.47 -13.32
N LEU A 49 8.36 7.57 -12.63
CA LEU A 49 8.51 8.90 -13.24
C LEU A 49 9.66 8.96 -14.27
N GLY A 50 10.64 8.07 -14.12
CA GLY A 50 11.79 7.98 -15.02
C GLY A 50 11.63 6.99 -16.18
N ASN A 51 10.88 5.90 -15.97
CA ASN A 51 10.85 4.74 -16.88
C ASN A 51 9.46 4.43 -17.45
N GLY A 52 8.40 5.14 -17.01
CA GLY A 52 7.03 4.84 -17.43
C GLY A 52 6.40 3.69 -16.67
N VAL A 53 5.49 2.94 -17.30
CA VAL A 53 4.83 1.78 -16.72
C VAL A 53 5.87 0.68 -16.42
N ILE A 54 5.91 0.25 -15.18
CA ILE A 54 6.79 -0.82 -14.69
C ILE A 54 6.07 -2.17 -14.75
N ASP A 55 4.82 -2.21 -14.26
CA ASP A 55 4.02 -3.43 -14.28
C ASP A 55 2.52 -3.11 -14.26
N GLU A 56 1.73 -4.03 -14.80
CA GLU A 56 0.27 -4.02 -14.76
C GLU A 56 -0.21 -5.37 -14.19
N VAL A 57 -0.94 -5.33 -13.10
CA VAL A 57 -1.37 -6.53 -12.38
C VAL A 57 -2.86 -6.53 -12.13
N PRO A 58 -3.53 -7.70 -12.13
CA PRO A 58 -4.95 -7.77 -11.82
C PRO A 58 -5.25 -7.18 -10.44
N ARG A 59 -6.15 -6.20 -10.37
CA ARG A 59 -6.50 -5.52 -9.13
C ARG A 59 -7.25 -6.41 -8.15
N ALA A 60 -8.06 -7.33 -8.65
CA ALA A 60 -9.00 -8.11 -7.85
C ALA A 60 -8.44 -9.49 -7.41
N ASN A 61 -7.15 -9.76 -7.60
CA ASN A 61 -6.60 -11.09 -7.32
C ASN A 61 -6.07 -11.30 -5.89
N TRP A 62 -6.28 -10.35 -4.99
CA TRP A 62 -5.82 -10.43 -3.62
C TRP A 62 -6.90 -9.92 -2.66
N ASP A 63 -6.83 -10.33 -1.39
CA ASP A 63 -7.80 -9.95 -0.37
C ASP A 63 -7.17 -9.17 0.79
N ILE A 64 -5.99 -9.60 1.24
CA ILE A 64 -5.21 -8.96 2.31
C ILE A 64 -3.75 -8.80 1.91
N ALA A 65 -3.06 -7.81 2.49
CA ALA A 65 -1.62 -7.67 2.29
C ALA A 65 -0.92 -7.23 3.58
N PHE A 66 0.28 -7.76 3.77
CA PHE A 66 1.10 -7.62 4.97
C PHE A 66 2.31 -6.76 4.69
N SER A 67 2.53 -5.69 5.45
CA SER A 67 3.72 -4.85 5.32
C SER A 67 4.99 -5.65 5.57
N VAL A 68 5.98 -5.52 4.67
CA VAL A 68 7.30 -6.15 4.81
C VAL A 68 8.24 -5.35 5.73
N SER A 69 7.88 -4.12 6.06
CA SER A 69 8.69 -3.29 6.96
C SER A 69 8.84 -3.94 8.34
N THR A 70 10.07 -3.97 8.84
CA THR A 70 10.35 -4.48 10.20
C THR A 70 9.70 -3.63 11.29
N ARG A 71 9.41 -2.37 11.00
CA ARG A 71 8.84 -1.39 11.93
C ARG A 71 7.33 -1.23 11.80
N SER A 72 6.75 -1.69 10.70
CA SER A 72 5.31 -1.61 10.46
C SER A 72 4.63 -2.92 10.79
N SER A 73 3.42 -2.85 11.33
CA SER A 73 2.51 -3.98 11.54
C SER A 73 1.28 -3.88 10.66
N SER A 74 1.33 -3.02 9.64
CA SER A 74 0.21 -2.74 8.76
C SER A 74 -0.26 -3.99 8.04
N ILE A 75 -1.57 -4.22 8.07
CA ILE A 75 -2.25 -5.24 7.28
C ILE A 75 -3.45 -4.57 6.62
N ILE A 76 -3.37 -4.45 5.31
CA ILE A 76 -4.39 -3.79 4.48
C ILE A 76 -5.35 -4.81 3.85
N ILE A 77 -6.54 -4.36 3.48
CA ILE A 77 -7.52 -5.12 2.70
C ILE A 77 -7.67 -4.54 1.30
N ASN A 78 -8.14 -5.35 0.36
CA ASN A 78 -8.44 -4.90 -0.99
C ASN A 78 -9.84 -4.24 -1.04
N GLU A 79 -9.92 -2.96 -0.70
CA GLU A 79 -11.21 -2.23 -0.71
C GLU A 79 -11.79 -2.05 -2.11
N SER A 80 -10.97 -2.23 -3.16
CA SER A 80 -11.42 -2.10 -4.55
C SER A 80 -12.32 -3.26 -5.02
N THR A 81 -12.43 -4.32 -4.23
CA THR A 81 -13.25 -5.52 -4.51
C THR A 81 -14.50 -5.62 -3.64
N ASP A 82 -14.95 -4.51 -3.07
CA ASP A 82 -16.11 -4.46 -2.17
C ASP A 82 -15.97 -5.35 -0.91
N ILE A 83 -14.74 -5.67 -0.51
CA ILE A 83 -14.47 -6.36 0.75
C ILE A 83 -14.85 -5.46 1.92
N ILE A 84 -15.57 -6.04 2.88
CA ILE A 84 -15.94 -5.40 4.15
C ILE A 84 -15.26 -6.15 5.28
N LEU A 85 -14.42 -5.45 6.06
CA LEU A 85 -13.83 -5.98 7.28
C LEU A 85 -14.54 -5.42 8.52
N LYS A 86 -14.88 -6.31 9.46
CA LYS A 86 -15.48 -5.94 10.74
C LYS A 86 -14.74 -6.60 11.89
N ALA A 87 -14.60 -5.87 13.00
CA ALA A 87 -14.18 -6.48 14.25
C ALA A 87 -15.35 -7.29 14.83
N TYR A 88 -15.10 -8.55 15.24
CA TYR A 88 -16.09 -9.38 15.91
C TYR A 88 -16.27 -8.88 17.36
N PRO A 89 -17.50 -8.55 17.79
CA PRO A 89 -17.70 -7.82 19.04
C PRO A 89 -17.79 -8.70 20.28
N ASN A 90 -17.90 -10.04 20.13
CA ASN A 90 -18.17 -10.93 21.24
C ASN A 90 -16.90 -11.70 21.66
N THR A 91 -16.98 -12.36 22.82
CA THR A 91 -15.95 -13.33 23.23
C THR A 91 -15.95 -14.53 22.29
N TRP A 92 -14.76 -15.08 22.03
CA TRP A 92 -14.59 -16.19 21.11
C TRP A 92 -13.43 -17.10 21.50
N THR A 93 -13.51 -18.32 21.06
CA THR A 93 -12.40 -19.23 20.84
C THR A 93 -12.37 -19.59 19.37
N TRP A 94 -11.27 -20.13 18.87
CA TRP A 94 -11.20 -20.49 17.45
C TRP A 94 -12.29 -21.50 17.05
N ALA A 95 -12.68 -22.38 17.97
CA ALA A 95 -13.74 -23.37 17.76
C ALA A 95 -15.17 -22.75 17.81
N THR A 96 -15.33 -21.46 18.17
CA THR A 96 -16.64 -20.84 18.25
C THR A 96 -17.27 -20.77 16.86
N ASP A 97 -18.50 -21.30 16.74
CA ASP A 97 -19.35 -21.06 15.58
C ASP A 97 -19.94 -19.64 15.65
N ILE A 98 -19.64 -18.85 14.66
CA ILE A 98 -20.07 -17.44 14.53
C ILE A 98 -20.98 -17.23 13.30
N SER A 99 -21.67 -18.28 12.86
CA SER A 99 -22.60 -18.19 11.72
C SER A 99 -23.78 -17.26 11.97
N ASP A 100 -24.11 -17.00 13.24
CA ASP A 100 -25.08 -15.96 13.59
C ASP A 100 -24.44 -14.58 13.42
N THR A 101 -24.70 -13.96 12.30
CA THR A 101 -24.25 -12.60 11.96
C THR A 101 -25.33 -11.54 12.20
N THR A 102 -26.29 -11.81 13.06
CA THR A 102 -27.33 -10.84 13.45
C THR A 102 -26.65 -9.56 13.95
N GLY A 103 -27.04 -8.42 13.38
CA GLY A 103 -26.42 -7.13 13.73
C GLY A 103 -25.07 -6.85 13.04
N PHE A 104 -24.59 -7.66 12.10
CA PHE A 104 -23.31 -7.44 11.39
C PHE A 104 -23.15 -6.00 10.88
N HIS A 105 -24.26 -5.37 10.40
CA HIS A 105 -24.21 -3.99 9.92
C HIS A 105 -23.84 -2.96 10.99
N THR A 106 -24.05 -3.28 12.27
CA THR A 106 -23.72 -2.39 13.40
C THR A 106 -22.32 -2.63 13.96
N TRP A 107 -21.65 -3.72 13.59
CA TRP A 107 -20.31 -4.00 14.08
C TRP A 107 -19.31 -2.97 13.54
N THR A 108 -18.25 -2.73 14.28
CA THR A 108 -17.22 -1.75 13.88
C THR A 108 -16.62 -2.09 12.52
N SER A 109 -16.83 -1.20 11.56
CA SER A 109 -16.19 -1.29 10.24
C SER A 109 -14.74 -0.84 10.33
N LEU A 110 -13.86 -1.59 9.70
CA LEU A 110 -12.44 -1.32 9.64
C LEU A 110 -12.06 -1.07 8.18
N ARG A 111 -11.27 -0.01 7.97
CA ARG A 111 -10.83 0.43 6.64
C ARG A 111 -9.35 0.75 6.66
N ASN A 112 -8.71 0.68 5.50
CA ASN A 112 -7.38 1.24 5.32
C ASN A 112 -7.45 2.76 5.51
N ALA A 113 -6.38 3.37 6.05
CA ALA A 113 -6.30 4.82 6.09
C ALA A 113 -6.06 5.39 4.68
N ASP A 114 -6.75 6.47 4.34
CA ASP A 114 -6.62 7.12 3.03
C ASP A 114 -5.30 7.91 2.88
N THR A 115 -4.62 8.19 3.98
CA THR A 115 -3.47 9.09 4.02
C THR A 115 -2.19 8.45 4.55
N ASP A 116 -2.27 7.21 5.03
CA ASP A 116 -1.13 6.54 5.66
C ASP A 116 -1.17 5.03 5.41
N TRP A 117 -0.27 4.53 4.59
CA TRP A 117 -0.14 3.10 4.27
C TRP A 117 0.30 2.24 5.46
N GLU A 118 0.84 2.84 6.51
CA GLU A 118 1.19 2.12 7.73
C GLU A 118 -0.03 1.85 8.62
N ILE A 119 -1.20 2.37 8.28
CA ILE A 119 -2.46 2.14 8.98
C ILE A 119 -3.41 1.35 8.08
N GLY A 120 -3.24 0.04 8.07
CA GLY A 120 -4.14 -0.87 7.37
C GLY A 120 -5.45 -1.10 8.15
N ALA A 121 -6.43 -1.72 7.50
CA ALA A 121 -7.74 -1.98 8.08
C ALA A 121 -7.66 -2.79 9.40
N PHE A 122 -6.76 -3.77 9.50
CA PHE A 122 -6.55 -4.52 10.73
C PHE A 122 -5.93 -3.70 11.86
N ASN A 123 -5.35 -2.53 11.53
CA ASN A 123 -4.74 -1.59 12.49
C ASN A 123 -5.68 -0.45 12.89
N ALA A 124 -6.87 -0.34 12.27
CA ALA A 124 -7.77 0.81 12.45
C ALA A 124 -8.21 1.03 13.91
N ASN A 125 -8.20 -0.03 14.74
CA ASN A 125 -8.52 0.04 16.16
C ASN A 125 -7.29 0.20 17.06
N ALA A 126 -6.10 0.48 16.51
CA ALA A 126 -4.89 0.69 17.29
C ALA A 126 -5.05 1.90 18.24
N THR A 127 -4.56 1.75 19.46
CA THR A 127 -4.55 2.83 20.46
C THR A 127 -3.15 3.38 20.72
N GLY A 128 -2.20 2.99 19.87
CA GLY A 128 -0.78 3.30 19.99
C GLY A 128 -0.01 2.20 20.71
N HIS A 129 1.34 2.27 20.63
CA HIS A 129 2.21 1.28 21.25
C HIS A 129 1.84 1.04 22.74
N PRO A 130 1.69 -0.24 23.18
CA PRO A 130 1.98 -1.49 22.47
C PRO A 130 0.82 -2.08 21.64
N ASN A 131 -0.34 -1.41 21.58
CA ASN A 131 -1.53 -1.90 20.88
C ASN A 131 -1.52 -1.44 19.42
N TYR A 132 -1.42 -2.41 18.50
CA TYR A 132 -1.40 -2.21 17.05
C TYR A 132 -2.75 -2.55 16.36
N GLY A 133 -3.83 -2.67 17.13
CA GLY A 133 -5.17 -3.00 16.67
C GLY A 133 -5.40 -4.49 16.63
N TRP A 134 -4.74 -5.21 15.72
CA TRP A 134 -4.89 -6.66 15.61
C TRP A 134 -4.08 -7.44 16.64
N GLY A 135 -3.06 -6.84 17.28
CA GLY A 135 -2.22 -7.51 18.25
C GLY A 135 -1.48 -6.54 19.16
N ILE A 136 -0.89 -7.10 20.21
CA ILE A 136 -0.14 -6.39 21.25
C ILE A 136 1.35 -6.69 21.10
N TYR A 137 2.17 -5.64 21.08
CA TYR A 137 3.62 -5.79 21.06
C TYR A 137 4.16 -6.33 22.38
N ASN A 138 4.91 -7.40 22.28
CA ASN A 138 5.59 -8.02 23.41
C ASN A 138 7.02 -7.46 23.52
N THR A 139 7.31 -6.73 24.60
CA THR A 139 8.60 -6.09 24.82
C THR A 139 9.74 -7.05 25.12
N VAL A 140 9.44 -8.32 25.41
CA VAL A 140 10.45 -9.34 25.75
C VAL A 140 11.01 -10.02 24.49
N ASN A 141 10.11 -10.44 23.59
CA ASN A 141 10.48 -11.17 22.38
C ASN A 141 10.37 -10.32 21.09
N HIS A 142 9.88 -9.07 21.22
CA HIS A 142 9.68 -8.11 20.15
C HIS A 142 8.71 -8.56 19.04
N ASN A 143 7.84 -9.51 19.35
CA ASN A 143 6.76 -9.92 18.44
C ASN A 143 5.50 -9.07 18.68
N ILE A 144 4.61 -9.09 17.70
CA ILE A 144 3.23 -8.63 17.89
C ILE A 144 2.37 -9.88 17.98
N GLU A 145 1.64 -10.02 19.06
CA GLU A 145 0.93 -11.25 19.40
C GLU A 145 -0.55 -10.95 19.64
N ASN A 146 -1.40 -11.84 19.18
CA ASN A 146 -2.83 -11.80 19.43
C ASN A 146 -3.27 -13.18 19.94
N ALA A 147 -3.46 -13.29 21.25
CA ALA A 147 -3.92 -14.52 21.85
C ALA A 147 -5.37 -14.83 21.47
N GLU A 148 -5.75 -16.09 21.57
CA GLU A 148 -7.15 -16.49 21.44
C GLU A 148 -8.02 -15.72 22.44
N GLY A 149 -9.19 -15.24 21.97
CA GLY A 149 -10.04 -14.34 22.75
C GLY A 149 -9.68 -12.85 22.60
N GLY A 150 -8.60 -12.53 21.90
CA GLY A 150 -8.24 -11.16 21.53
C GLY A 150 -9.01 -10.62 20.31
N SER A 151 -8.33 -10.04 19.35
CA SER A 151 -8.98 -9.51 18.14
C SER A 151 -9.33 -10.60 17.13
N LEU A 152 -10.59 -10.71 16.77
CA LEU A 152 -11.10 -11.56 15.69
C LEU A 152 -11.82 -10.67 14.68
N TYR A 153 -11.71 -11.03 13.41
CA TYR A 153 -12.27 -10.26 12.31
C TYR A 153 -13.18 -11.11 11.45
N ILE A 154 -14.22 -10.46 10.92
CA ILE A 154 -15.09 -11.05 9.91
C ILE A 154 -14.90 -10.26 8.62
N MET A 155 -14.49 -10.97 7.59
CA MET A 155 -14.39 -10.43 6.23
C MET A 155 -15.57 -10.92 5.41
N LYS A 156 -16.28 -9.98 4.80
CA LYS A 156 -17.34 -10.26 3.83
C LYS A 156 -16.86 -9.89 2.45
N PHE A 157 -16.99 -10.82 1.51
CA PHE A 157 -16.64 -10.64 0.10
C PHE A 157 -17.83 -10.12 -0.72
N ALA A 158 -17.55 -9.66 -1.94
CA ALA A 158 -18.56 -9.11 -2.85
C ALA A 158 -19.69 -10.09 -3.18
N ASP A 159 -19.41 -11.39 -3.25
CA ASP A 159 -20.39 -12.45 -3.49
C ASP A 159 -21.26 -12.75 -2.26
N GLY A 160 -21.00 -12.10 -1.14
CA GLY A 160 -21.71 -12.26 0.12
C GLY A 160 -21.14 -13.34 1.05
N THR A 161 -20.16 -14.11 0.61
CA THR A 161 -19.48 -15.09 1.47
C THR A 161 -18.74 -14.38 2.61
N MET A 162 -18.59 -15.07 3.73
CA MET A 162 -17.91 -14.52 4.91
C MET A 162 -16.90 -15.51 5.47
N LYS A 163 -15.78 -14.96 5.93
CA LYS A 163 -14.76 -15.75 6.66
C LYS A 163 -14.42 -15.07 7.98
N LYS A 164 -14.18 -15.87 9.02
CA LYS A 164 -13.51 -15.41 10.24
C LYS A 164 -12.01 -15.45 10.03
N ILE A 165 -11.30 -14.44 10.53
CA ILE A 165 -9.86 -14.26 10.36
C ILE A 165 -9.23 -13.92 11.71
N TRP A 166 -8.18 -14.65 12.07
CA TRP A 166 -7.36 -14.39 13.24
C TRP A 166 -5.91 -14.22 12.82
N ILE A 167 -5.39 -13.00 12.96
CA ILE A 167 -3.96 -12.72 12.83
C ILE A 167 -3.33 -13.07 14.17
N GLU A 168 -2.51 -14.10 14.21
CA GLU A 168 -1.98 -14.66 15.47
C GLU A 168 -0.71 -13.95 15.91
N THR A 169 0.26 -13.82 14.98
CA THR A 169 1.59 -13.31 15.36
C THR A 169 2.31 -12.71 14.17
N LYS A 170 3.02 -11.60 14.43
CA LYS A 170 4.15 -11.15 13.62
C LYS A 170 5.44 -11.44 14.38
N TYR A 171 6.26 -12.31 13.85
CA TYR A 171 7.62 -12.58 14.34
C TYR A 171 8.57 -11.53 13.76
N SER A 172 8.73 -10.41 14.46
CA SER A 172 9.40 -9.23 13.92
C SER A 172 10.87 -9.49 13.57
N ALA A 173 11.59 -10.25 14.39
CA ALA A 173 13.02 -10.53 14.19
C ALA A 173 13.30 -11.40 12.95
N ILE A 174 12.38 -12.28 12.58
CA ILE A 174 12.52 -13.21 11.45
C ILE A 174 11.56 -12.86 10.31
N GLN A 175 10.85 -11.76 10.43
CA GLN A 175 9.92 -11.22 9.42
C GLN A 175 8.94 -12.26 8.88
N LYS A 176 8.12 -12.83 9.77
CA LYS A 176 7.10 -13.82 9.43
C LYS A 176 5.78 -13.47 10.06
N TYR A 177 4.70 -13.84 9.39
CA TYR A 177 3.34 -13.80 9.95
C TYR A 177 2.77 -15.20 10.10
N SER A 178 1.99 -15.39 11.17
CA SER A 178 1.09 -16.53 11.32
C SER A 178 -0.33 -16.01 11.47
N PHE A 179 -1.24 -16.60 10.71
CA PHE A 179 -2.67 -16.29 10.77
C PHE A 179 -3.47 -17.52 10.34
N ARG A 180 -4.73 -17.52 10.68
CA ARG A 180 -5.68 -18.52 10.17
C ARG A 180 -7.00 -17.87 9.80
N TYR A 181 -7.74 -18.55 8.96
CA TYR A 181 -9.08 -18.17 8.58
C TYR A 181 -9.91 -19.41 8.28
N ALA A 182 -11.23 -19.28 8.39
CA ALA A 182 -12.19 -20.34 8.15
C ALA A 182 -13.54 -19.74 7.74
N ASP A 183 -14.47 -20.57 7.30
CA ASP A 183 -15.86 -20.20 7.28
C ASP A 183 -16.36 -19.90 8.70
N LEU A 184 -17.48 -19.22 8.84
CA LEU A 184 -17.94 -18.75 10.15
C LEU A 184 -18.25 -19.89 11.14
N ASN A 185 -18.68 -21.05 10.62
CA ASN A 185 -18.91 -22.28 11.40
C ASN A 185 -17.62 -23.07 11.71
N GLY A 186 -16.48 -22.65 11.16
CA GLY A 186 -15.20 -23.32 11.33
C GLY A 186 -14.80 -24.25 10.18
N ASP A 187 -15.68 -24.50 9.21
CA ASP A 187 -15.35 -25.31 8.03
C ASP A 187 -14.29 -24.61 7.15
N ASN A 188 -13.64 -25.38 6.28
CA ASN A 188 -12.64 -24.91 5.32
C ASN A 188 -11.50 -24.10 5.96
N GLU A 189 -11.09 -24.49 7.18
CA GLU A 189 -10.00 -23.84 7.90
C GLU A 189 -8.69 -23.89 7.10
N GLN A 190 -8.01 -22.74 7.06
CA GLN A 190 -6.66 -22.60 6.57
C GLN A 190 -5.78 -22.02 7.68
N THR A 191 -4.67 -22.69 7.94
CA THR A 191 -3.66 -22.25 8.90
C THR A 191 -2.37 -21.93 8.16
N ILE A 192 -2.01 -20.65 8.14
CA ILE A 192 -0.79 -20.15 7.53
C ILE A 192 0.24 -19.91 8.63
N SER A 193 1.17 -20.84 8.75
CA SER A 193 2.23 -20.75 9.76
C SER A 193 3.51 -20.20 9.17
N ASN A 194 4.05 -19.17 9.81
CA ASN A 194 5.35 -18.60 9.46
C ASN A 194 5.48 -18.16 7.98
N MET A 195 4.45 -17.51 7.44
CA MET A 195 4.55 -16.90 6.11
C MET A 195 5.72 -15.93 6.07
N ASP A 196 6.71 -16.24 5.26
CA ASP A 196 7.95 -15.49 5.18
C ASP A 196 7.77 -14.23 4.32
N ILE A 197 8.11 -13.07 4.89
CA ILE A 197 8.10 -11.77 4.21
C ILE A 197 9.51 -11.16 4.10
N SER A 198 10.55 -11.85 4.63
CA SER A 198 11.91 -11.31 4.77
C SER A 198 12.63 -11.04 3.45
N ASN A 199 12.31 -11.80 2.43
CA ASN A 199 12.96 -11.74 1.12
C ASN A 199 12.16 -10.91 0.10
N SER A 200 11.07 -10.28 0.51
CA SER A 200 10.31 -9.41 -0.37
C SER A 200 11.02 -8.07 -0.54
N LYS A 201 11.16 -7.63 -1.78
CA LYS A 201 11.58 -6.27 -2.13
C LYS A 201 10.42 -5.31 -2.33
N ALA A 202 9.19 -5.81 -2.28
CA ALA A 202 7.95 -5.05 -2.32
C ALA A 202 7.70 -4.33 -0.99
N ASN A 203 6.74 -3.42 -0.94
CA ASN A 203 6.27 -2.83 0.32
C ASN A 203 5.34 -3.78 1.07
N TYR A 204 4.61 -4.63 0.33
CA TYR A 204 3.67 -5.60 0.87
C TYR A 204 3.84 -6.99 0.26
N VAL A 205 3.48 -8.00 1.04
CA VAL A 205 3.23 -9.37 0.57
C VAL A 205 1.72 -9.57 0.56
N TYR A 206 1.20 -9.94 -0.58
CA TYR A 206 -0.24 -10.08 -0.84
C TYR A 206 -0.69 -11.53 -0.66
N TYR A 207 -1.96 -11.69 -0.31
CA TYR A 207 -2.57 -13.00 -0.11
C TYR A 207 -4.03 -13.01 -0.57
N SER A 208 -4.42 -14.03 -1.35
CA SER A 208 -5.81 -14.35 -1.64
C SER A 208 -6.31 -15.38 -0.63
N LEU A 209 -7.31 -15.00 0.16
CA LEU A 209 -8.01 -15.90 1.08
C LEU A 209 -8.96 -16.84 0.31
N GLN A 210 -9.43 -16.40 -0.85
CA GLN A 210 -10.33 -17.16 -1.70
C GLN A 210 -9.60 -18.31 -2.40
N ASP A 211 -8.37 -18.05 -2.88
CA ASP A 211 -7.54 -19.04 -3.58
C ASP A 211 -6.53 -19.74 -2.65
N ASN A 212 -6.44 -19.31 -1.39
CA ASN A 212 -5.44 -19.77 -0.42
C ASN A 212 -4.01 -19.64 -0.97
N LEU A 213 -3.69 -18.47 -1.52
CA LEU A 213 -2.46 -18.26 -2.27
C LEU A 213 -1.75 -16.97 -1.88
N ARG A 214 -0.46 -17.08 -1.58
CA ARG A 214 0.43 -15.92 -1.51
C ARG A 214 0.74 -15.44 -2.93
N LEU A 215 0.72 -14.13 -3.13
CA LEU A 215 0.92 -13.50 -4.43
C LEU A 215 2.15 -12.59 -4.41
N ASP A 216 2.95 -12.74 -5.45
CA ASP A 216 4.09 -11.88 -5.78
C ASP A 216 3.64 -10.93 -6.90
N ARG A 217 2.91 -9.86 -6.54
CA ARG A 217 2.28 -8.97 -7.50
C ARG A 217 2.86 -7.55 -7.54
N GLU A 218 3.52 -7.12 -6.48
CA GLU A 218 4.13 -5.80 -6.39
C GLU A 218 5.58 -5.88 -6.88
N PRO A 219 6.02 -5.01 -7.82
CA PRO A 219 7.41 -4.91 -8.23
C PRO A 219 8.32 -4.47 -7.07
N ASP A 220 9.64 -4.58 -7.28
CA ASP A 220 10.63 -4.04 -6.33
C ASP A 220 10.29 -2.57 -6.01
N ALA A 221 10.09 -2.24 -4.74
CA ALA A 221 9.66 -0.92 -4.27
C ALA A 221 10.60 0.22 -4.69
N THR A 222 11.83 -0.10 -5.11
CA THR A 222 12.80 0.88 -5.61
C THR A 222 12.65 1.18 -7.10
N THR A 223 11.76 0.49 -7.81
CA THR A 223 11.62 0.59 -9.26
C THR A 223 10.43 1.43 -9.71
N TRP A 224 9.53 1.78 -8.80
CA TRP A 224 8.32 2.54 -9.11
C TRP A 224 8.10 3.67 -8.11
N ASP A 225 7.36 4.69 -8.53
CA ASP A 225 7.10 5.91 -7.74
C ASP A 225 5.61 6.10 -7.45
N LEU A 226 4.74 5.62 -8.34
CA LEU A 226 3.30 5.80 -8.27
C LEU A 226 2.56 4.47 -8.50
N LEU A 227 1.50 4.25 -7.76
CA LEU A 227 0.53 3.19 -7.99
C LEU A 227 -0.79 3.83 -8.43
N PHE A 228 -1.20 3.53 -9.65
CA PHE A 228 -2.53 3.88 -10.13
C PHE A 228 -3.48 2.72 -9.85
N THR A 229 -4.49 2.99 -9.06
CA THR A 229 -5.52 2.03 -8.65
C THR A 229 -6.88 2.74 -8.57
N LYS A 230 -7.94 2.02 -8.24
CA LYS A 230 -9.28 2.60 -8.06
C LYS A 230 -9.73 2.46 -6.61
#